data_21ab06f142c4d4fd56196e51b126a1f5
#
_entry.id   21ab06f142c4d4fd56196e51b126a1f5
#
_cell.length_a   1.000
_cell.length_b   1.000
_cell.length_c   1.000
_cell.angle_alpha   90.00
_cell.angle_beta   90.00
_cell.angle_gamma   90.00
#
_symmetry.space_group_name_H-M   'P 1'
#
loop_
_entity.id
_entity.type
_entity.pdbx_description
1 polymer ?
#
loop_
_entity_poly.entity_id
_entity_poly.type
_entity_poly.pdbx_seq_one_letter_code
_entity_poly.pdbx_strand_id
1 'polypeptide(L)'
;MENTIKSSITYKSNGKEYLIDISCESNGLAMKLTELDNSNIISSIYKGKFNFNELKEKNKFLMIYDSIEELCDFFKQIINQKKLVITNESNGIKTSWNFIKGVSEDKIELIFTKTKMEKDDIINNLVNEIKNLKLENIKVNEKVSELEKRIV
;
A
#
# COMPACT_ATOMS: atom_id res chain seq x y z
N MET A 1 21.52 14.80 0.26
CA MET A 1 20.13 14.72 0.75
C MET A 1 19.25 14.11 -0.32
N GLU A 2 18.84 12.89 -0.11
CA GLU A 2 18.00 12.22 -1.09
C GLU A 2 16.57 12.70 -0.95
N ASN A 3 16.03 13.26 -2.02
CA ASN A 3 14.61 13.61 -2.08
C ASN A 3 13.81 12.34 -2.35
N THR A 4 13.42 11.64 -1.30
CA THR A 4 12.58 10.47 -1.42
C THR A 4 11.13 10.94 -1.52
N ILE A 5 10.52 10.72 -2.68
CA ILE A 5 9.10 11.00 -2.88
C ILE A 5 8.31 9.77 -2.41
N LYS A 6 7.47 9.97 -1.40
CA LYS A 6 6.62 8.92 -0.85
C LYS A 6 5.16 9.24 -1.11
N SER A 7 4.41 8.24 -1.52
CA SER A 7 2.97 8.32 -1.72
C SER A 7 2.29 7.11 -1.13
N SER A 8 1.14 7.33 -0.50
CA SER A 8 0.33 6.25 0.05
C SER A 8 -1.07 6.34 -0.55
N ILE A 9 -1.54 5.24 -1.12
CA ILE A 9 -2.83 5.17 -1.81
C ILE A 9 -3.56 3.92 -1.35
N THR A 10 -4.84 4.06 -1.03
CA THR A 10 -5.71 2.92 -0.72
C THR A 10 -6.30 2.37 -2.02
N TYR A 11 -6.24 1.06 -2.19
CA TYR A 11 -6.66 0.41 -3.44
C TYR A 11 -7.39 -0.90 -3.16
N LYS A 12 -8.52 -1.11 -3.86
CA LYS A 12 -9.27 -2.35 -3.81
C LYS A 12 -8.99 -3.23 -5.02
N SER A 13 -8.68 -4.50 -4.80
CA SER A 13 -8.51 -5.48 -5.85
C SER A 13 -8.98 -6.85 -5.37
N ASN A 14 -9.81 -7.51 -6.18
CA ASN A 14 -10.34 -8.85 -5.90
C ASN A 14 -11.03 -8.97 -4.52
N GLY A 15 -11.77 -7.93 -4.13
CA GLY A 15 -12.49 -7.91 -2.86
C GLY A 15 -11.65 -7.62 -1.63
N LYS A 16 -10.38 -7.37 -1.80
CA LYS A 16 -9.45 -6.99 -0.73
C LYS A 16 -9.00 -5.56 -0.88
N GLU A 17 -8.76 -4.90 0.23
CA GLU A 17 -8.27 -3.54 0.26
C GLU A 17 -6.81 -3.52 0.70
N TYR A 18 -6.01 -2.74 -0.01
CA TYR A 18 -4.57 -2.62 0.25
C TYR A 18 -4.18 -1.16 0.41
N LEU A 19 -3.27 -0.90 1.32
CA LEU A 19 -2.55 0.37 1.37
C LEU A 19 -1.26 0.20 0.56
N ILE A 20 -1.12 0.97 -0.50
CA ILE A 20 0.05 0.91 -1.37
C ILE A 20 0.94 2.10 -1.07
N ASP A 21 2.12 1.81 -0.54
CA ASP A 21 3.16 2.81 -0.30
C ASP A 21 4.19 2.72 -1.40
N ILE A 22 4.36 3.82 -2.14
CA ILE A 22 5.35 3.93 -3.20
C ILE A 22 6.41 4.93 -2.75
N SER A 23 7.65 4.48 -2.75
CA SER A 23 8.80 5.31 -2.41
C SER A 23 9.75 5.35 -3.61
N CYS A 24 9.97 6.55 -4.13
CA CYS A 24 10.91 6.78 -5.22
C CYS A 24 12.29 7.05 -4.62
N GLU A 25 13.23 6.15 -4.86
CA GLU A 25 14.61 6.27 -4.41
C GLU A 25 15.51 6.75 -5.54
N SER A 26 16.79 7.06 -5.26
CA SER A 26 17.71 7.61 -6.26
C SER A 26 17.92 6.72 -7.49
N ASN A 27 17.88 5.40 -7.32
CA ASN A 27 18.13 4.44 -8.41
C ASN A 27 17.02 3.40 -8.55
N GLY A 28 15.88 3.60 -7.90
CA GLY A 28 14.86 2.57 -7.94
C GLY A 28 13.55 2.96 -7.30
N LEU A 29 12.68 1.98 -7.22
CA LEU A 29 11.34 2.11 -6.73
C LEU A 29 11.12 1.06 -5.64
N ALA A 30 10.72 1.49 -4.47
CA ALA A 30 10.33 0.60 -3.39
C ALA A 30 8.81 0.68 -3.21
N MET A 31 8.16 -0.46 -3.17
CA MET A 31 6.72 -0.55 -2.93
C MET A 31 6.43 -1.46 -1.76
N LYS A 32 5.44 -1.07 -0.97
CA LYS A 32 4.94 -1.86 0.14
C LYS A 32 3.44 -1.91 0.02
N LEU A 33 2.89 -3.11 -0.01
CA LEU A 33 1.44 -3.33 -0.01
C LEU A 33 1.05 -3.93 1.32
N THR A 34 0.18 -3.24 2.04
CA THR A 34 -0.34 -3.71 3.32
C THR A 34 -1.80 -4.09 3.11
N GLU A 35 -2.12 -5.36 3.35
CA GLU A 35 -3.51 -5.81 3.29
C GLU A 35 -4.27 -5.26 4.48
N LEU A 36 -5.31 -4.48 4.19
CA LEU A 36 -6.13 -3.84 5.22
C LEU A 36 -7.27 -4.77 5.61
N ASP A 37 -7.26 -5.21 6.87
CA ASP A 37 -8.33 -6.02 7.43
C ASP A 37 -8.80 -5.33 8.71
N ASN A 38 -10.11 -5.10 8.81
CA ASN A 38 -10.70 -4.39 9.93
C ASN A 38 -10.59 -5.12 11.28
N SER A 39 -10.27 -6.41 11.27
CA SER A 39 -10.24 -7.24 12.47
C SER A 39 -8.84 -7.64 12.92
N ASN A 40 -7.81 -7.42 12.11
CA ASN A 40 -6.47 -7.93 12.39
C ASN A 40 -5.50 -6.85 12.83
N ILE A 41 -4.94 -7.05 14.01
CA ILE A 41 -3.81 -6.26 14.51
C ILE A 41 -2.56 -6.56 13.68
N ILE A 42 -2.45 -7.79 13.18
CA ILE A 42 -1.36 -8.24 12.32
C ILE A 42 -1.85 -8.28 10.88
N SER A 43 -1.41 -7.32 10.08
CA SER A 43 -1.72 -7.26 8.66
C SER A 43 -0.67 -7.98 7.84
N SER A 44 -1.06 -8.53 6.69
CA SER A 44 -0.10 -9.09 5.74
C SER A 44 0.58 -7.95 5.00
N ILE A 45 1.91 -7.97 5.00
CA ILE A 45 2.72 -6.95 4.35
C ILE A 45 3.54 -7.60 3.24
N TYR A 46 3.52 -6.99 2.06
CA TYR A 46 4.24 -7.44 0.89
C TYR A 46 5.17 -6.33 0.43
N LYS A 47 6.44 -6.64 0.27
CA LYS A 47 7.44 -5.65 -0.12
C LYS A 47 8.15 -6.06 -1.40
N GLY A 48 8.45 -5.07 -2.23
CA GLY A 48 9.25 -5.24 -3.44
C GLY A 48 10.10 -4.01 -3.67
N LYS A 49 11.33 -4.24 -4.07
CA LYS A 49 12.26 -3.18 -4.42
C LYS A 49 12.82 -3.47 -5.80
N PHE A 50 12.70 -2.50 -6.70
CA PHE A 50 13.09 -2.65 -8.09
C PHE A 50 13.99 -1.48 -8.48
N ASN A 51 15.14 -1.78 -9.09
CA ASN A 51 15.97 -0.71 -9.61
C ASN A 51 15.45 -0.25 -10.98
N PHE A 52 15.91 0.93 -11.38
CA PHE A 52 15.45 1.57 -12.62
C PHE A 52 15.70 0.69 -13.86
N ASN A 53 16.87 0.07 -13.93
CA ASN A 53 17.22 -0.80 -15.05
C ASN A 53 16.40 -2.08 -15.09
N GLU A 54 16.14 -2.69 -13.94
CA GLU A 54 15.27 -3.88 -13.86
C GLU A 54 13.87 -3.59 -14.40
N LEU A 55 13.31 -2.44 -14.04
CA LEU A 55 11.98 -2.04 -14.49
C LEU A 55 11.96 -1.84 -16.00
N LYS A 56 12.98 -1.21 -16.56
CA LYS A 56 13.09 -1.03 -18.00
C LYS A 56 13.21 -2.34 -18.77
N GLU A 57 13.89 -3.32 -18.19
CA GLU A 57 14.04 -4.64 -18.79
C GLU A 57 12.74 -5.43 -18.83
N LYS A 58 11.84 -5.17 -17.89
CA LYS A 58 10.55 -5.88 -17.84
C LYS A 58 9.61 -5.53 -18.99
N ASN A 59 9.73 -4.31 -19.50
CA ASN A 59 8.94 -3.88 -20.66
C ASN A 59 9.66 -2.76 -21.39
N LYS A 60 9.82 -2.93 -22.69
CA LYS A 60 10.52 -1.93 -23.53
C LYS A 60 9.86 -0.56 -23.53
N PHE A 61 8.55 -0.50 -23.29
CA PHE A 61 7.84 0.78 -23.19
C PHE A 61 8.42 1.68 -22.10
N LEU A 62 8.93 1.09 -21.02
CA LEU A 62 9.52 1.84 -19.92
C LEU A 62 10.84 2.54 -20.27
N MET A 63 11.43 2.18 -21.39
CA MET A 63 12.67 2.84 -21.87
C MET A 63 12.46 4.28 -22.28
N ILE A 64 11.21 4.72 -22.48
CA ILE A 64 10.92 6.13 -22.81
C ILE A 64 11.12 7.06 -21.61
N TYR A 65 11.15 6.51 -20.40
CA TYR A 65 11.33 7.30 -19.18
C TYR A 65 12.81 7.53 -18.88
N ASP A 66 13.17 8.78 -18.65
CA ASP A 66 14.55 9.18 -18.39
C ASP A 66 14.87 9.22 -16.90
N SER A 67 13.86 9.28 -16.03
CA SER A 67 14.04 9.38 -14.60
C SER A 67 13.14 8.42 -13.85
N ILE A 68 13.55 8.07 -12.64
CA ILE A 68 12.74 7.22 -11.76
C ILE A 68 11.47 7.94 -11.32
N GLU A 69 11.48 9.24 -11.20
CA GLU A 69 10.31 10.05 -10.84
C GLU A 69 9.20 9.91 -11.90
N GLU A 70 9.57 9.97 -13.17
CA GLU A 70 8.61 9.77 -14.26
C GLU A 70 8.00 8.36 -14.22
N LEU A 71 8.82 7.36 -13.91
CA LEU A 71 8.37 5.98 -13.79
C LEU A 71 7.45 5.80 -12.58
N CYS A 72 7.74 6.44 -11.46
CA CYS A 72 6.85 6.46 -10.30
C CYS A 72 5.49 7.05 -10.65
N ASP A 73 5.46 8.14 -11.38
CA ASP A 73 4.22 8.77 -11.83
C ASP A 73 3.41 7.85 -12.74
N PHE A 74 4.09 7.11 -13.61
CA PHE A 74 3.48 6.11 -14.47
C PHE A 74 2.72 5.04 -13.64
N PHE A 75 3.36 4.50 -12.62
CA PHE A 75 2.71 3.52 -11.75
C PHE A 75 1.55 4.12 -10.97
N LYS A 76 1.69 5.35 -10.48
CA LYS A 76 0.61 6.05 -9.78
C LYS A 76 -0.60 6.29 -10.68
N GLN A 77 -0.38 6.61 -11.95
CA GLN A 77 -1.47 6.78 -12.91
C GLN A 77 -2.25 5.48 -13.11
N ILE A 78 -1.56 4.35 -13.18
CA ILE A 78 -2.22 3.05 -13.31
C ILE A 78 -3.11 2.77 -12.10
N ILE A 79 -2.65 3.09 -10.90
CA ILE A 79 -3.45 2.96 -9.68
C ILE A 79 -4.69 3.86 -9.75
N ASN A 80 -4.51 5.12 -10.15
CA ASN A 80 -5.59 6.08 -10.24
C ASN A 80 -6.64 5.69 -11.30
N GLN A 81 -6.21 5.02 -12.37
CA GLN A 81 -7.09 4.52 -13.42
C GLN A 81 -7.72 3.17 -13.06
N LYS A 82 -7.41 2.60 -11.90
CA LYS A 82 -7.91 1.31 -11.41
C LYS A 82 -7.56 0.14 -12.33
N LYS A 83 -6.38 0.20 -12.93
CA LYS A 83 -5.88 -0.82 -13.86
C LYS A 83 -4.82 -1.74 -13.23
N LEU A 84 -4.66 -1.69 -11.93
CA LEU A 84 -3.80 -2.59 -11.18
C LEU A 84 -4.61 -3.81 -10.73
N VAL A 85 -4.10 -5.00 -11.01
CA VAL A 85 -4.70 -6.26 -10.53
C VAL A 85 -3.71 -6.95 -9.59
N ILE A 86 -4.19 -7.30 -8.40
CA ILE A 86 -3.39 -7.96 -7.37
C ILE A 86 -3.87 -9.39 -7.21
N THR A 87 -2.97 -10.35 -7.40
CA THR A 87 -3.28 -11.78 -7.35
C THR A 87 -2.41 -12.46 -6.29
N ASN A 88 -3.01 -13.30 -5.46
CA ASN A 88 -2.27 -14.06 -4.45
C ASN A 88 -1.44 -15.16 -5.08
N GLU A 89 -0.19 -15.27 -4.64
CA GLU A 89 0.74 -16.32 -5.00
C GLU A 89 1.14 -17.11 -3.74
N SER A 90 1.81 -18.24 -3.91
CA SER A 90 2.17 -19.12 -2.79
C SER A 90 3.02 -18.44 -1.72
N ASN A 91 3.96 -17.57 -2.10
CA ASN A 91 4.90 -16.91 -1.19
C ASN A 91 4.78 -15.39 -1.19
N GLY A 92 3.69 -14.86 -1.75
CA GLY A 92 3.53 -13.42 -1.84
C GLY A 92 2.35 -13.04 -2.71
N ILE A 93 2.48 -11.94 -3.42
CA ILE A 93 1.48 -11.48 -4.38
C ILE A 93 2.14 -11.11 -5.70
N LYS A 94 1.38 -11.27 -6.78
CA LYS A 94 1.73 -10.79 -8.10
C LYS A 94 0.86 -9.59 -8.43
N THR A 95 1.48 -8.51 -8.88
CA THR A 95 0.76 -7.34 -9.34
C THR A 95 0.90 -7.20 -10.84
N SER A 96 -0.23 -7.01 -11.52
CA SER A 96 -0.28 -6.76 -12.95
C SER A 96 -0.67 -5.31 -13.18
N TRP A 97 0.24 -4.55 -13.77
CA TRP A 97 0.09 -3.12 -14.04
C TRP A 97 -0.28 -2.94 -15.50
N ASN A 98 -1.55 -2.78 -15.77
CA ASN A 98 -2.06 -2.71 -17.14
C ASN A 98 -2.06 -1.26 -17.64
N PHE A 99 -1.64 -1.07 -18.88
CA PHE A 99 -1.58 0.25 -19.50
C PHE A 99 -1.84 0.15 -21.00
N ILE A 100 -2.17 1.28 -21.60
CA ILE A 100 -2.43 1.36 -23.03
C ILE A 100 -1.17 1.86 -23.73
N LYS A 101 -0.70 1.08 -24.70
CA LYS A 101 0.42 1.42 -25.57
C LYS A 101 -0.11 1.64 -26.98
N GLY A 102 -0.29 2.91 -27.38
CA GLY A 102 -0.94 3.22 -28.65
C GLY A 102 -2.38 2.73 -28.68
N VAL A 103 -2.67 1.75 -29.53
CA VAL A 103 -4.01 1.15 -29.65
C VAL A 103 -4.13 -0.21 -28.98
N SER A 104 -3.03 -0.73 -28.40
CA SER A 104 -3.01 -2.04 -27.74
C SER A 104 -2.78 -1.90 -26.24
N GLU A 105 -3.27 -2.88 -25.50
CA GLU A 105 -2.99 -2.98 -24.06
C GLU A 105 -1.73 -3.79 -23.84
N ASP A 106 -0.96 -3.39 -22.84
CA ASP A 106 0.21 -4.10 -22.36
C ASP A 106 0.20 -4.12 -20.84
N LYS A 107 1.07 -4.91 -20.26
CA LYS A 107 1.15 -5.02 -18.80
C LYS A 107 2.57 -5.23 -18.32
N ILE A 108 2.81 -4.84 -17.07
CA ILE A 108 4.04 -5.11 -16.35
C ILE A 108 3.65 -5.96 -15.15
N GLU A 109 4.33 -7.07 -14.93
CA GLU A 109 4.11 -7.93 -13.77
C GLU A 109 5.23 -7.76 -12.78
N LEU A 110 4.88 -7.44 -11.53
CA LEU A 110 5.81 -7.33 -10.42
C LEU A 110 5.40 -8.29 -9.31
N ILE A 111 6.38 -8.99 -8.76
CA ILE A 111 6.16 -9.96 -7.70
C ILE A 111 6.69 -9.39 -6.39
N PHE A 112 5.85 -9.45 -5.36
CA PHE A 112 6.18 -8.98 -4.01
C PHE A 112 6.18 -10.16 -3.06
N THR A 113 7.20 -10.23 -2.22
CA THR A 113 7.30 -11.28 -1.22
C THR A 113 6.61 -10.86 0.07
N LYS A 114 5.95 -11.84 0.70
CA LYS A 114 5.33 -11.63 2.00
C LYS A 114 6.41 -11.49 3.05
N THR A 115 6.36 -10.40 3.81
CA THR A 115 7.27 -10.16 4.92
C THR A 115 6.55 -10.38 6.23
N LYS A 116 7.26 -10.91 7.21
CA LYS A 116 6.75 -10.95 8.58
C LYS A 116 6.80 -9.53 9.14
N MET A 117 5.75 -9.14 9.86
CA MET A 117 5.79 -7.90 10.59
C MET A 117 6.92 -7.97 11.63
N GLU A 118 7.71 -6.91 11.70
CA GLU A 118 8.70 -6.80 12.75
C GLU A 118 8.01 -6.64 14.10
N LYS A 119 8.67 -7.10 15.15
CA LYS A 119 8.16 -7.06 16.51
C LYS A 119 7.72 -5.65 16.91
N ASP A 120 8.49 -4.63 16.51
CA ASP A 120 8.17 -3.24 16.81
C ASP A 120 6.90 -2.77 16.11
N ASP A 121 6.67 -3.21 14.89
CA ASP A 121 5.45 -2.88 14.15
C ASP A 121 4.21 -3.50 14.81
N ILE A 122 4.33 -4.72 15.28
CA ILE A 122 3.26 -5.40 16.00
C ILE A 122 2.94 -4.63 17.29
N ILE A 123 3.97 -4.25 18.05
CA ILE A 123 3.82 -3.48 19.28
C ILE A 123 3.16 -2.13 19.00
N ASN A 124 3.58 -1.43 17.96
CA ASN A 124 2.99 -0.14 17.59
C ASN A 124 1.51 -0.27 17.21
N ASN A 125 1.15 -1.32 16.47
CA ASN A 125 -0.25 -1.59 16.12
C ASN A 125 -1.08 -1.89 17.36
N LEU A 126 -0.55 -2.67 18.30
CA LEU A 126 -1.23 -2.97 19.57
C LEU A 126 -1.41 -1.70 20.41
N VAL A 127 -0.40 -0.86 20.50
CA VAL A 127 -0.48 0.40 21.24
C VAL A 127 -1.55 1.32 20.64
N ASN A 128 -1.61 1.43 19.33
CA ASN A 128 -2.61 2.24 18.64
C ASN A 128 -4.03 1.70 18.89
N GLU A 129 -4.21 0.40 18.87
CA GLU A 129 -5.50 -0.24 19.15
C GLU A 129 -5.94 0.03 20.59
N ILE A 130 -5.02 -0.07 21.56
CA ILE A 130 -5.30 0.24 22.96
C ILE A 130 -5.71 1.70 23.12
N LYS A 131 -5.03 2.63 22.45
CA LYS A 131 -5.39 4.06 22.48
C LYS A 131 -6.79 4.29 21.93
N ASN A 132 -7.15 3.65 20.83
CA ASN A 132 -8.47 3.76 20.24
C ASN A 132 -9.56 3.24 21.18
N LEU A 133 -9.34 2.10 21.81
CA LEU A 133 -10.27 1.53 22.80
C LEU A 133 -10.44 2.43 24.01
N LYS A 134 -9.37 3.05 24.50
CA LYS A 134 -9.43 4.02 25.60
C LYS A 134 -10.26 5.25 25.25
N LEU A 135 -10.10 5.78 24.03
CA LEU A 135 -10.89 6.90 23.55
C LEU A 135 -12.37 6.57 23.46
N GLU A 136 -12.71 5.38 22.98
CA GLU A 136 -14.08 4.91 22.91
C GLU A 136 -14.69 4.78 24.32
N ASN A 137 -13.94 4.25 25.29
CA ASN A 137 -14.38 4.13 26.67
C ASN A 137 -14.64 5.49 27.32
N ILE A 138 -13.80 6.48 27.06
CA ILE A 138 -14.01 7.84 27.56
C ILE A 138 -15.30 8.42 26.99
N LYS A 139 -15.56 8.27 25.72
CA LYS A 139 -16.80 8.74 25.08
C LYS A 139 -18.06 8.07 25.68
N VAL A 140 -18.00 6.78 25.91
CA VAL A 140 -19.10 6.04 26.52
C VAL A 140 -19.36 6.54 27.95
N ASN A 141 -18.31 6.71 28.75
CA ASN A 141 -18.44 7.21 30.12
C ASN A 141 -19.00 8.62 30.16
N GLU A 142 -18.64 9.49 29.25
CA GLU A 142 -19.21 10.85 29.13
C GLU A 142 -20.71 10.79 28.84
N LYS A 143 -21.14 9.91 27.93
CA LYS A 143 -22.56 9.73 27.62
C LYS A 143 -23.35 9.18 28.79
N VAL A 144 -22.81 8.23 29.52
CA VAL A 144 -23.43 7.69 30.73
C VAL A 144 -23.60 8.78 31.78
N SER A 145 -22.58 9.60 32.00
CA SER A 145 -22.64 10.71 32.95
C SER A 145 -23.71 11.74 32.58
N GLU A 146 -23.84 12.06 31.30
CA GLU A 146 -24.90 12.95 30.81
C GLU A 146 -26.31 12.36 31.03
N LEU A 147 -26.46 11.06 30.75
CA LEU A 147 -27.75 10.39 30.98
C LEU A 147 -28.13 10.36 32.44
N GLU A 148 -27.18 10.11 33.35
CA GLU A 148 -27.40 10.15 34.78
C GLU A 148 -27.86 11.52 35.26
N LYS A 149 -27.30 12.61 34.72
CA LYS A 149 -27.71 13.97 35.01
C LYS A 149 -29.11 14.29 34.55
N ARG A 150 -29.59 13.64 33.49
CA ARG A 150 -30.95 13.85 32.95
C ARG A 150 -32.04 13.10 33.73
N ILE A 151 -31.66 12.09 34.50
CA ILE A 151 -32.60 11.26 35.24
C ILE A 151 -32.96 11.86 36.62
N VAL A 152 -32.19 12.78 37.09
CA VAL A 152 -32.41 13.46 38.40
C VAL A 152 -33.41 14.59 38.26
#